data_a583380724e1b8a33cb75538bcba0419
#
_entry.id   a583380724e1b8a33cb75538bcba0419
#
_cell.length_a   1.000
_cell.length_b   1.000
_cell.length_c   1.000
_cell.angle_alpha   90.00
_cell.angle_beta   90.00
_cell.angle_gamma   90.00
#
_symmetry.space_group_name_H-M   'P 1'
#
loop_
_entity.id
_entity.type
_entity.pdbx_description
1 polymer ?
#
loop_
_entity_poly.entity_id
_entity_poly.type
_entity_poly.pdbx_seq_one_letter_code
_entity_poly.pdbx_strand_id
1 'polypeptide(L)'
;MNGVIGIIANHPNELDLALESGLQCVEVRADLLLDAGISLNQILELIQDAKSKGLASLMTLRHPSHGGTFSGTEDERVQINQKALEAGADLIDLEWASDASEAMVQKQAPMVISHHDFEGMLSEEELNDLTGKMEALAPRAIKVVPTAKSLSHSFQMLNWVSDAKPEISRIGFAMGVYGTSSRILTTVFGAPITYASFGAAVAPGQLSMS
;
A
#
# COMPACT_ATOMS: atom_id res chain seq x y z
N MET A 1 10.93 3.92 -4.15
CA MET A 1 9.75 3.97 -5.05
C MET A 1 9.28 5.41 -5.13
N ASN A 2 9.02 5.94 -6.33
CA ASN A 2 8.48 7.29 -6.51
C ASN A 2 7.54 7.30 -7.73
N GLY A 3 6.43 8.05 -7.65
CA GLY A 3 5.49 8.26 -8.73
C GLY A 3 4.22 7.41 -8.65
N VAL A 4 3.71 6.92 -9.79
CA VAL A 4 2.54 6.06 -9.83
C VAL A 4 2.96 4.61 -9.64
N ILE A 5 2.33 3.92 -8.69
CA ILE A 5 2.47 2.47 -8.49
C ILE A 5 1.30 1.74 -9.14
N GLY A 6 1.60 0.81 -10.03
CA GLY A 6 0.61 -0.04 -10.69
C GLY A 6 0.22 -1.21 -9.79
N ILE A 7 -1.08 -1.46 -9.62
CA ILE A 7 -1.56 -2.53 -8.75
C ILE A 7 -1.79 -3.80 -9.55
N ILE A 8 -1.08 -4.86 -9.21
CA ILE A 8 -1.27 -6.21 -9.73
C ILE A 8 -2.20 -6.96 -8.75
N ALA A 9 -3.46 -7.16 -9.16
CA ALA A 9 -4.50 -7.65 -8.27
C ALA A 9 -5.36 -8.76 -8.87
N ASN A 10 -5.45 -8.85 -10.20
CA ASN A 10 -6.35 -9.80 -10.86
C ASN A 10 -5.59 -10.93 -11.56
N HIS A 11 -4.45 -10.61 -12.17
CA HIS A 11 -3.67 -11.59 -12.91
C HIS A 11 -2.20 -11.17 -13.01
N PRO A 12 -1.24 -12.13 -12.99
CA PRO A 12 0.20 -11.85 -13.18
C PRO A 12 0.55 -11.05 -14.45
N ASN A 13 -0.23 -11.16 -15.52
CA ASN A 13 -0.01 -10.40 -16.77
C ASN A 13 -0.13 -8.87 -16.60
N GLU A 14 -0.68 -8.39 -15.48
CA GLU A 14 -0.69 -6.96 -15.17
C GLU A 14 0.73 -6.41 -14.98
N LEU A 15 1.74 -7.26 -14.77
CA LEU A 15 3.14 -6.88 -14.78
C LEU A 15 3.60 -6.38 -16.16
N ASP A 16 3.16 -7.03 -17.23
CA ASP A 16 3.50 -6.60 -18.59
C ASP A 16 2.84 -5.25 -18.91
N LEU A 17 1.59 -5.03 -18.46
CA LEU A 17 0.91 -3.73 -18.56
C LEU A 17 1.65 -2.63 -17.79
N ALA A 18 2.23 -2.95 -16.63
CA ALA A 18 3.04 -1.99 -15.88
C ALA A 18 4.29 -1.56 -16.66
N LEU A 19 4.97 -2.51 -17.29
CA LEU A 19 6.15 -2.25 -18.13
C LEU A 19 5.79 -1.42 -19.36
N GLU A 20 4.74 -1.80 -20.09
CA GLU A 20 4.25 -1.08 -21.26
C GLU A 20 3.84 0.37 -20.93
N SER A 21 3.30 0.59 -19.72
CA SER A 21 2.94 1.92 -19.21
C SER A 21 4.16 2.72 -18.72
N GLY A 22 5.36 2.16 -18.75
CA GLY A 22 6.59 2.83 -18.30
C GLY A 22 6.68 3.05 -16.80
N LEU A 23 5.92 2.28 -16.00
CA LEU A 23 5.97 2.36 -14.53
C LEU A 23 7.33 1.85 -14.02
N GLN A 24 7.73 2.34 -12.86
CA GLN A 24 8.98 1.93 -12.19
C GLN A 24 8.72 1.11 -10.92
N CYS A 25 7.47 1.01 -10.50
CA CYS A 25 7.09 0.25 -9.32
C CYS A 25 5.68 -0.35 -9.43
N VAL A 26 5.49 -1.50 -8.77
CA VAL A 26 4.22 -2.22 -8.70
C VAL A 26 3.88 -2.60 -7.27
N GLU A 27 2.58 -2.59 -6.95
CA GLU A 27 2.05 -3.25 -5.74
C GLU A 27 1.53 -4.63 -6.14
N VAL A 28 2.05 -5.68 -5.51
CA VAL A 28 1.56 -7.05 -5.68
C VAL A 28 0.54 -7.34 -4.57
N ARG A 29 -0.75 -7.32 -4.91
CA ARG A 29 -1.86 -7.64 -4.00
C ARG A 29 -2.00 -9.15 -3.86
N ALA A 30 -1.08 -9.73 -3.07
CA ALA A 30 -1.02 -11.17 -2.88
C ALA A 30 -2.30 -11.77 -2.30
N ASP A 31 -3.00 -11.03 -1.44
CA ASP A 31 -4.31 -11.44 -0.92
C ASP A 31 -5.33 -11.68 -2.04
N LEU A 32 -5.45 -10.74 -3.00
CA LEU A 32 -6.40 -10.85 -4.11
C LEU A 32 -5.96 -11.90 -5.13
N LEU A 33 -4.66 -12.02 -5.41
CA LEU A 33 -4.12 -13.04 -6.31
C LEU A 33 -4.34 -14.45 -5.75
N LEU A 34 -4.14 -14.67 -4.45
CA LEU A 34 -4.44 -15.94 -3.78
C LEU A 34 -5.92 -16.27 -3.86
N ASP A 35 -6.80 -15.30 -3.62
CA ASP A 35 -8.26 -15.45 -3.74
C ASP A 35 -8.69 -15.79 -5.18
N ALA A 36 -7.98 -15.25 -6.18
CA ALA A 36 -8.15 -15.59 -7.60
C ALA A 36 -7.57 -16.97 -7.99
N GLY A 37 -7.02 -17.73 -7.04
CA GLY A 37 -6.45 -19.07 -7.26
C GLY A 37 -4.99 -19.09 -7.75
N ILE A 38 -4.30 -17.96 -7.76
CA ILE A 38 -2.87 -17.90 -8.06
C ILE A 38 -2.10 -18.44 -6.84
N SER A 39 -1.23 -19.40 -7.05
CA SER A 39 -0.46 -19.99 -5.95
C SER A 39 0.61 -19.03 -5.39
N LEU A 40 0.97 -19.21 -4.13
CA LEU A 40 2.05 -18.43 -3.51
C LEU A 40 3.35 -18.50 -4.33
N ASN A 41 3.70 -19.66 -4.87
CA ASN A 41 4.91 -19.79 -5.69
C ASN A 41 4.87 -18.90 -6.93
N GLN A 42 3.74 -18.83 -7.63
CA GLN A 42 3.56 -17.96 -8.79
C GLN A 42 3.64 -16.47 -8.40
N ILE A 43 3.16 -16.10 -7.20
CA ILE A 43 3.29 -14.73 -6.68
C ILE A 43 4.76 -14.40 -6.37
N LEU A 44 5.51 -15.35 -5.80
CA LEU A 44 6.94 -15.15 -5.55
C LEU A 44 7.75 -15.06 -6.85
N GLU A 45 7.43 -15.88 -7.85
CA GLU A 45 7.99 -15.78 -9.20
C GLU A 45 7.67 -14.43 -9.86
N LEU A 46 6.45 -13.92 -9.70
CA LEU A 46 6.05 -12.58 -10.18
C LEU A 46 6.90 -11.47 -9.56
N ILE A 47 7.20 -11.55 -8.25
CA ILE A 47 8.08 -10.59 -7.55
C ILE A 47 9.52 -10.68 -8.13
N GLN A 48 10.03 -11.89 -8.34
CA GLN A 48 11.36 -12.10 -8.95
C GLN A 48 11.42 -11.54 -10.37
N ASP A 49 10.35 -11.75 -11.16
CA ASP A 49 10.24 -11.24 -12.53
C ASP A 49 10.20 -9.72 -12.55
N ALA A 50 9.39 -9.08 -11.69
CA ALA A 50 9.36 -7.63 -11.52
C ALA A 50 10.77 -7.08 -11.24
N LYS A 51 11.49 -7.68 -10.29
CA LYS A 51 12.86 -7.30 -9.95
C LYS A 51 13.82 -7.47 -11.13
N SER A 52 13.74 -8.59 -11.85
CA SER A 52 14.60 -8.87 -13.01
C SER A 52 14.42 -7.86 -14.13
N LYS A 53 13.21 -7.30 -14.26
CA LYS A 53 12.82 -6.27 -15.23
C LYS A 53 13.07 -4.83 -14.71
N GLY A 54 13.66 -4.68 -13.52
CA GLY A 54 14.01 -3.39 -12.92
C GLY A 54 12.86 -2.63 -12.28
N LEU A 55 11.71 -3.30 -12.05
CA LEU A 55 10.59 -2.73 -11.31
C LEU A 55 10.80 -2.95 -9.80
N ALA A 56 10.61 -1.89 -9.03
CA ALA A 56 10.51 -2.01 -7.58
C ALA A 56 9.13 -2.59 -7.19
N SER A 57 9.07 -3.45 -6.18
CA SER A 57 7.83 -4.10 -5.76
C SER A 57 7.49 -3.88 -4.30
N LEU A 58 6.21 -3.54 -4.04
CA LEU A 58 5.56 -3.53 -2.74
C LEU A 58 4.64 -4.74 -2.64
N MET A 59 4.94 -5.68 -1.76
CA MET A 59 4.08 -6.83 -1.53
C MET A 59 3.04 -6.51 -0.45
N THR A 60 1.77 -6.71 -0.76
CA THR A 60 0.64 -6.46 0.14
C THR A 60 -0.18 -7.72 0.33
N LEU A 61 -0.29 -8.18 1.59
CA LEU A 61 -1.13 -9.29 2.00
C LEU A 61 -2.18 -8.76 2.98
N ARG A 62 -3.23 -8.10 2.42
CA ARG A 62 -4.20 -7.30 3.17
C ARG A 62 -5.19 -8.16 3.96
N HIS A 63 -5.32 -7.85 5.26
CA HIS A 63 -6.28 -8.49 6.15
C HIS A 63 -7.73 -8.03 5.84
N PRO A 64 -8.76 -8.89 6.03
CA PRO A 64 -10.16 -8.53 5.75
C PRO A 64 -10.68 -7.31 6.50
N SER A 65 -10.25 -7.08 7.75
CA SER A 65 -10.63 -5.87 8.51
C SER A 65 -10.16 -4.55 7.87
N HIS A 66 -9.19 -4.62 6.95
CA HIS A 66 -8.66 -3.49 6.20
C HIS A 66 -8.95 -3.58 4.69
N GLY A 67 -10.03 -4.29 4.31
CA GLY A 67 -10.50 -4.38 2.94
C GLY A 67 -9.70 -5.34 2.05
N GLY A 68 -9.06 -6.33 2.63
CA GLY A 68 -8.41 -7.43 1.92
C GLY A 68 -9.19 -8.74 1.97
N THR A 69 -8.55 -9.81 1.50
CA THR A 69 -9.13 -11.15 1.43
C THR A 69 -8.29 -12.22 2.16
N PHE A 70 -7.13 -11.85 2.71
CA PHE A 70 -6.26 -12.81 3.39
C PHE A 70 -6.87 -13.28 4.71
N SER A 71 -7.25 -14.56 4.78
CA SER A 71 -7.91 -15.19 5.95
C SER A 71 -7.01 -16.16 6.73
N GLY A 72 -5.72 -16.21 6.44
CA GLY A 72 -4.73 -17.01 7.17
C GLY A 72 -4.39 -16.42 8.54
N THR A 73 -3.56 -17.14 9.29
CA THR A 73 -3.07 -16.70 10.60
C THR A 73 -1.99 -15.59 10.47
N GLU A 74 -1.76 -14.85 11.55
CA GLU A 74 -0.69 -13.84 11.57
C GLU A 74 0.71 -14.48 11.42
N ASP A 75 0.92 -15.69 11.94
CA ASP A 75 2.17 -16.44 11.72
C ASP A 75 2.38 -16.79 10.24
N GLU A 76 1.34 -17.25 9.54
CA GLU A 76 1.40 -17.48 8.09
C GLU A 76 1.68 -16.20 7.34
N ARG A 77 1.08 -15.09 7.78
CA ARG A 77 1.28 -13.77 7.22
C ARG A 77 2.74 -13.31 7.35
N VAL A 78 3.36 -13.49 8.52
CA VAL A 78 4.79 -13.25 8.74
C VAL A 78 5.64 -14.11 7.81
N GLN A 79 5.37 -15.40 7.70
CA GLN A 79 6.13 -16.32 6.85
C GLN A 79 6.04 -15.95 5.35
N ILE A 80 4.82 -15.59 4.89
CA ILE A 80 4.60 -15.20 3.48
C ILE A 80 5.33 -13.89 3.18
N ASN A 81 5.26 -12.90 4.05
CA ASN A 81 5.99 -11.64 3.89
C ASN A 81 7.51 -11.83 3.90
N GLN A 82 8.04 -12.73 4.73
CA GLN A 82 9.46 -13.10 4.70
C GLN A 82 9.88 -13.71 3.36
N LYS A 83 9.11 -14.68 2.85
CA LYS A 83 9.35 -15.28 1.53
C LYS A 83 9.29 -14.25 0.40
N ALA A 84 8.39 -13.26 0.49
CA ALA A 84 8.33 -12.19 -0.49
C ALA A 84 9.59 -11.31 -0.48
N LEU A 85 10.12 -10.96 0.69
CA LEU A 85 11.40 -10.25 0.81
C LEU A 85 12.56 -11.08 0.29
N GLU A 86 12.61 -12.38 0.60
CA GLU A 86 13.61 -13.32 0.07
C GLU A 86 13.53 -13.45 -1.47
N ALA A 87 12.32 -13.43 -2.03
CA ALA A 87 12.10 -13.41 -3.48
C ALA A 87 12.50 -12.07 -4.13
N GLY A 88 12.70 -11.03 -3.34
CA GLY A 88 13.25 -9.76 -3.78
C GLY A 88 12.27 -8.59 -3.79
N ALA A 89 11.15 -8.69 -3.08
CA ALA A 89 10.29 -7.54 -2.81
C ALA A 89 11.09 -6.43 -2.09
N ASP A 90 10.94 -5.20 -2.53
CA ASP A 90 11.64 -4.06 -1.93
C ASP A 90 11.00 -3.61 -0.62
N LEU A 91 9.67 -3.73 -0.53
CA LEU A 91 8.87 -3.38 0.64
C LEU A 91 7.73 -4.37 0.83
N ILE A 92 7.26 -4.47 2.07
CA ILE A 92 5.99 -5.12 2.44
C ILE A 92 5.05 -4.09 3.06
N ASP A 93 3.72 -4.25 2.85
CA ASP A 93 2.69 -3.41 3.49
C ASP A 93 2.00 -4.22 4.60
N LEU A 94 2.06 -3.72 5.82
CA LEU A 94 1.43 -4.32 7.00
C LEU A 94 0.57 -3.30 7.73
N GLU A 95 -0.58 -3.75 8.24
CA GLU A 95 -1.48 -2.90 8.99
C GLU A 95 -0.89 -2.52 10.35
N TRP A 96 -1.13 -1.29 10.75
CA TRP A 96 -0.86 -0.79 12.09
C TRP A 96 -1.51 -1.68 13.15
N ALA A 97 -0.78 -1.96 14.22
CA ALA A 97 -1.20 -2.76 15.36
C ALA A 97 -1.60 -4.22 15.03
N SER A 98 -1.06 -4.80 13.95
CA SER A 98 -1.14 -6.24 13.71
C SER A 98 0.05 -6.97 14.34
N ASP A 99 -0.17 -8.21 14.80
CA ASP A 99 0.93 -9.05 15.32
C ASP A 99 2.03 -9.26 14.27
N ALA A 100 1.65 -9.36 12.99
CA ALA A 100 2.61 -9.44 11.90
C ALA A 100 3.47 -8.18 11.78
N SER A 101 2.89 -6.98 11.95
CA SER A 101 3.67 -5.75 11.91
C SER A 101 4.70 -5.68 13.05
N GLU A 102 4.32 -6.05 14.26
CA GLU A 102 5.21 -6.10 15.41
C GLU A 102 6.35 -7.11 15.21
N ALA A 103 6.03 -8.31 14.73
CA ALA A 103 7.02 -9.34 14.43
C ALA A 103 8.02 -8.91 13.35
N MET A 104 7.55 -8.20 12.30
CA MET A 104 8.41 -7.74 11.22
C MET A 104 9.24 -6.50 11.58
N VAL A 105 8.76 -5.64 12.52
CA VAL A 105 9.57 -4.59 13.15
C VAL A 105 10.79 -5.19 13.87
N GLN A 106 10.59 -6.23 14.68
CA GLN A 106 11.70 -6.91 15.38
C GLN A 106 12.75 -7.47 14.42
N LYS A 107 12.35 -7.83 13.19
CA LYS A 107 13.24 -8.30 12.12
C LYS A 107 13.86 -7.17 11.30
N GLN A 108 13.55 -5.91 11.61
CA GLN A 108 13.99 -4.72 10.85
C GLN A 108 13.62 -4.82 9.34
N ALA A 109 12.47 -5.42 9.04
CA ALA A 109 12.03 -5.59 7.67
C ALA A 109 11.72 -4.23 6.99
N PRO A 110 12.06 -4.06 5.71
CA PRO A 110 11.68 -2.87 4.97
C PRO A 110 10.17 -2.87 4.73
N MET A 111 9.43 -1.96 5.41
CA MET A 111 7.98 -1.98 5.38
C MET A 111 7.33 -0.60 5.26
N VAL A 112 6.11 -0.62 4.76
CA VAL A 112 5.10 0.41 4.90
C VAL A 112 4.15 -0.04 6.01
N ILE A 113 3.94 0.80 7.03
CA ILE A 113 2.88 0.57 8.02
C ILE A 113 1.65 1.33 7.56
N SER A 114 0.51 0.64 7.46
CA SER A 114 -0.71 1.21 6.88
C SER A 114 -1.90 1.18 7.84
N HIS A 115 -2.78 2.16 7.67
CA HIS A 115 -4.08 2.24 8.33
C HIS A 115 -5.16 2.64 7.31
N HIS A 116 -6.28 1.91 7.31
CA HIS A 116 -7.43 2.19 6.44
C HIS A 116 -8.67 2.37 7.31
N ASP A 117 -9.37 3.48 7.14
CA ASP A 117 -10.66 3.75 7.80
C ASP A 117 -11.77 3.86 6.76
N PHE A 118 -12.65 2.85 6.73
CA PHE A 118 -13.77 2.78 5.79
C PHE A 118 -14.99 3.55 6.29
N GLU A 119 -15.03 3.96 7.55
CA GLU A 119 -16.20 4.59 8.16
C GLU A 119 -16.15 6.12 8.05
N GLY A 120 -14.96 6.72 8.06
CA GLY A 120 -14.87 8.16 8.04
C GLY A 120 -13.47 8.74 7.94
N MET A 121 -13.40 10.00 8.32
CA MET A 121 -12.17 10.77 8.42
C MET A 121 -11.77 10.88 9.89
N LEU A 122 -10.50 10.70 10.17
CA LEU A 122 -9.91 10.96 11.49
C LEU A 122 -9.89 12.47 11.77
N SER A 123 -10.13 12.89 13.00
CA SER A 123 -9.83 14.25 13.44
C SER A 123 -8.31 14.52 13.33
N GLU A 124 -7.91 15.79 13.37
CA GLU A 124 -6.49 16.14 13.34
C GLU A 124 -5.72 15.55 14.54
N GLU A 125 -6.36 15.52 15.72
CA GLU A 125 -5.77 14.96 16.93
C GLU A 125 -5.56 13.45 16.79
N GLU A 126 -6.58 12.70 16.33
CA GLU A 126 -6.50 11.26 16.09
C GLU A 126 -5.47 10.93 15.02
N LEU A 127 -5.41 11.71 13.93
CA LEU A 127 -4.44 11.52 12.85
C LEU A 127 -3.01 11.76 13.34
N ASN A 128 -2.78 12.78 14.17
CA ASN A 128 -1.47 13.06 14.75
C ASN A 128 -1.04 12.00 15.75
N ASP A 129 -1.94 11.52 16.62
CA ASP A 129 -1.67 10.45 17.58
C ASP A 129 -1.32 9.13 16.85
N LEU A 130 -2.13 8.75 15.86
CA LEU A 130 -1.87 7.59 15.01
C LEU A 130 -0.51 7.71 14.29
N THR A 131 -0.24 8.87 13.71
CA THR A 131 1.03 9.18 13.05
C THR A 131 2.21 8.94 13.98
N GLY A 132 2.18 9.50 15.17
CA GLY A 132 3.26 9.32 16.17
C GLY A 132 3.48 7.87 16.55
N LYS A 133 2.41 7.10 16.71
CA LYS A 133 2.48 5.66 17.02
C LYS A 133 3.05 4.84 15.85
N MET A 134 2.67 5.15 14.62
CA MET A 134 3.20 4.47 13.43
C MET A 134 4.66 4.84 13.16
N GLU A 135 5.03 6.11 13.29
CA GLU A 135 6.42 6.59 13.13
C GLU A 135 7.37 5.97 14.18
N ALA A 136 6.88 5.68 15.39
CA ALA A 136 7.67 5.04 16.46
C ALA A 136 8.16 3.62 16.09
N LEU A 137 7.53 2.95 15.12
CA LEU A 137 7.97 1.66 14.58
C LEU A 137 9.12 1.80 13.58
N ALA A 138 9.54 3.01 13.25
CA ALA A 138 10.61 3.32 12.30
C ALA A 138 10.45 2.63 10.91
N PRO A 139 9.27 2.63 10.28
CA PRO A 139 9.08 2.06 8.96
C PRO A 139 9.73 2.93 7.87
N ARG A 140 9.81 2.42 6.63
CA ARG A 140 10.22 3.21 5.46
C ARG A 140 9.20 4.28 5.08
N ALA A 141 7.92 3.99 5.30
CA ALA A 141 6.82 4.94 5.12
C ALA A 141 5.64 4.54 6.01
N ILE A 142 4.81 5.52 6.33
CA ILE A 142 3.48 5.30 6.90
C ILE A 142 2.43 5.63 5.85
N LYS A 143 1.33 4.85 5.85
CA LYS A 143 0.23 5.01 4.89
C LYS A 143 -1.09 5.15 5.65
N VAL A 144 -1.82 6.25 5.42
CA VAL A 144 -3.14 6.46 6.03
C VAL A 144 -4.17 6.76 4.94
N VAL A 145 -5.24 5.98 4.92
CA VAL A 145 -6.28 6.02 3.88
C VAL A 145 -7.67 6.01 4.52
N PRO A 146 -8.18 7.16 5.00
CA PRO A 146 -9.53 7.30 5.53
C PRO A 146 -10.56 7.49 4.42
N THR A 147 -11.86 7.50 4.77
CA THR A 147 -12.96 7.77 3.84
C THR A 147 -13.39 9.24 3.90
N ALA A 148 -13.26 9.96 2.77
CA ALA A 148 -13.69 11.34 2.68
C ALA A 148 -15.22 11.46 2.57
N LYS A 149 -15.83 12.32 3.40
CA LYS A 149 -17.24 12.72 3.35
C LYS A 149 -17.43 14.14 2.81
N SER A 150 -16.33 14.84 2.53
CA SER A 150 -16.31 16.19 1.94
C SER A 150 -14.96 16.48 1.27
N LEU A 151 -14.89 17.51 0.44
CA LEU A 151 -13.63 17.94 -0.18
C LEU A 151 -12.59 18.42 0.84
N SER A 152 -13.02 18.99 1.98
CA SER A 152 -12.10 19.42 3.04
C SER A 152 -11.27 18.26 3.60
N HIS A 153 -11.81 17.04 3.61
CA HIS A 153 -11.07 15.84 4.01
C HIS A 153 -9.92 15.49 3.05
N SER A 154 -10.11 15.74 1.74
CA SER A 154 -9.00 15.60 0.79
C SER A 154 -7.87 16.59 1.08
N PHE A 155 -8.20 17.85 1.37
CA PHE A 155 -7.19 18.85 1.73
C PHE A 155 -6.51 18.53 3.07
N GLN A 156 -7.24 18.00 4.06
CA GLN A 156 -6.67 17.55 5.33
C GLN A 156 -5.59 16.47 5.09
N MET A 157 -5.88 15.49 4.23
CA MET A 157 -4.90 14.44 3.89
C MET A 157 -3.69 15.00 3.12
N LEU A 158 -3.90 15.93 2.19
CA LEU A 158 -2.80 16.57 1.45
C LEU A 158 -1.89 17.39 2.38
N ASN A 159 -2.46 18.15 3.31
CA ASN A 159 -1.70 18.87 4.32
C ASN A 159 -0.91 17.91 5.22
N TRP A 160 -1.55 16.82 5.69
CA TRP A 160 -0.88 15.81 6.49
C TRP A 160 0.32 15.19 5.76
N VAL A 161 0.22 14.98 4.45
CA VAL A 161 1.35 14.49 3.63
C VAL A 161 2.46 15.55 3.56
N SER A 162 2.11 16.83 3.33
CA SER A 162 3.10 17.91 3.22
C SER A 162 3.88 18.17 4.50
N ASP A 163 3.30 17.81 5.65
CA ASP A 163 3.92 17.93 6.97
C ASP A 163 4.83 16.75 7.33
N ALA A 164 5.14 15.88 6.36
CA ALA A 164 6.04 14.73 6.57
C ALA A 164 7.44 15.18 6.96
N LYS A 165 8.02 14.49 7.94
CA LYS A 165 9.44 14.66 8.31
C LYS A 165 10.33 13.97 7.28
N PRO A 166 11.58 14.44 7.08
CA PRO A 166 12.47 13.86 6.08
C PRO A 166 12.78 12.37 6.29
N GLU A 167 12.70 11.89 7.54
CA GLU A 167 13.14 10.55 7.91
C GLU A 167 12.13 9.46 7.54
N ILE A 168 10.82 9.80 7.52
CA ILE A 168 9.74 8.84 7.27
C ILE A 168 8.74 9.44 6.26
N SER A 169 8.63 8.82 5.10
CA SER A 169 7.68 9.26 4.08
C SER A 169 6.24 9.01 4.50
N ARG A 170 5.33 9.91 4.11
CA ARG A 170 3.88 9.74 4.28
C ARG A 170 3.20 9.46 2.95
N ILE A 171 2.41 8.40 2.91
CA ILE A 171 1.51 8.05 1.81
C ILE A 171 0.10 8.31 2.29
N GLY A 172 -0.56 9.34 1.79
CA GLY A 172 -1.86 9.76 2.28
C GLY A 172 -2.78 10.25 1.18
N PHE A 173 -3.99 9.71 1.18
CA PHE A 173 -5.11 10.14 0.35
C PHE A 173 -6.38 9.57 0.96
N ALA A 174 -7.55 10.05 0.54
CA ALA A 174 -8.81 9.54 1.06
C ALA A 174 -9.55 8.67 0.03
N MET A 175 -10.40 7.78 0.53
CA MET A 175 -11.34 6.96 -0.26
C MET A 175 -12.62 7.74 -0.58
N GLY A 176 -13.41 7.18 -1.51
CA GLY A 176 -14.70 7.71 -1.93
C GLY A 176 -14.59 8.86 -2.93
N VAL A 177 -15.75 9.31 -3.41
CA VAL A 177 -15.84 10.33 -4.48
C VAL A 177 -15.17 11.66 -4.09
N TYR A 178 -15.27 12.06 -2.84
CA TYR A 178 -14.62 13.27 -2.32
C TYR A 178 -13.10 13.09 -2.10
N GLY A 179 -12.62 11.85 -2.08
CA GLY A 179 -11.20 11.51 -1.90
C GLY A 179 -10.40 11.49 -3.21
N THR A 180 -11.04 11.41 -4.38
CA THR A 180 -10.38 11.23 -5.68
C THR A 180 -9.32 12.30 -5.95
N SER A 181 -9.59 13.56 -5.62
CA SER A 181 -8.62 14.66 -5.80
C SER A 181 -7.35 14.47 -4.99
N SER A 182 -7.45 13.96 -3.76
CA SER A 182 -6.28 13.69 -2.93
C SER A 182 -5.40 12.57 -3.51
N ARG A 183 -5.99 11.54 -4.15
CA ARG A 183 -5.23 10.49 -4.84
C ARG A 183 -4.38 11.03 -6.00
N ILE A 184 -4.90 12.01 -6.75
CA ILE A 184 -4.17 12.64 -7.86
C ILE A 184 -3.07 13.56 -7.34
N LEU A 185 -3.39 14.38 -6.34
CA LEU A 185 -2.53 15.46 -5.88
C LEU A 185 -1.49 15.03 -4.85
N THR A 186 -1.65 13.87 -4.20
CA THR A 186 -0.81 13.46 -3.07
C THR A 186 0.70 13.49 -3.39
N THR A 187 1.11 13.13 -4.59
CA THR A 187 2.53 13.17 -5.00
C THR A 187 3.04 14.60 -5.19
N VAL A 188 2.19 15.54 -5.56
CA VAL A 188 2.52 16.98 -5.64
C VAL A 188 2.72 17.55 -4.24
N PHE A 189 2.04 17.00 -3.24
CA PHE A 189 2.15 17.39 -1.83
C PHE A 189 3.25 16.62 -1.06
N GLY A 190 4.04 15.79 -1.75
CA GLY A 190 5.22 15.15 -1.17
C GLY A 190 5.10 13.66 -0.87
N ALA A 191 3.94 13.02 -1.13
CA ALA A 191 3.88 11.56 -1.06
C ALA A 191 4.82 10.94 -2.10
N PRO A 192 5.58 9.89 -1.75
CA PRO A 192 6.47 9.24 -2.70
C PRO A 192 5.69 8.53 -3.82
N ILE A 193 4.52 8.01 -3.53
CA ILE A 193 3.71 7.24 -4.50
C ILE A 193 2.23 7.57 -4.41
N THR A 194 1.52 7.34 -5.52
CA THR A 194 0.07 7.17 -5.59
C THR A 194 -0.26 5.88 -6.35
N TYR A 195 -1.51 5.42 -6.30
CA TYR A 195 -1.92 4.09 -6.76
C TYR A 195 -2.87 4.16 -7.95
N ALA A 196 -2.64 3.32 -8.95
CA ALA A 196 -3.56 3.13 -10.07
C ALA A 196 -3.72 1.63 -10.41
N SER A 197 -4.93 1.22 -10.84
CA SER A 197 -5.23 -0.16 -11.25
C SER A 197 -5.15 -0.31 -12.76
N PHE A 198 -4.84 -1.52 -13.25
CA PHE A 198 -4.89 -1.87 -14.67
C PHE A 198 -6.29 -2.33 -15.14
N GLY A 199 -7.14 -2.69 -14.20
CA GLY A 199 -8.50 -3.20 -14.46
C GLY A 199 -9.52 -2.55 -13.52
N ALA A 200 -10.40 -3.38 -12.96
CA ALA A 200 -11.37 -2.93 -11.97
C ALA A 200 -10.69 -2.28 -10.76
N ALA A 201 -11.30 -1.22 -10.23
CA ALA A 201 -10.82 -0.58 -9.03
C ALA A 201 -10.86 -1.55 -7.85
N VAL A 202 -9.76 -1.67 -7.10
CA VAL A 202 -9.66 -2.52 -5.89
C VAL A 202 -9.97 -1.75 -4.61
N ALA A 203 -10.26 -0.45 -4.73
CA ALA A 203 -10.68 0.41 -3.62
C ALA A 203 -11.58 1.56 -4.12
N PRO A 204 -12.51 2.08 -3.27
CA PRO A 204 -13.39 3.17 -3.64
C PRO A 204 -12.63 4.43 -4.10
N GLY A 205 -12.99 4.96 -5.28
CA GLY A 205 -12.37 6.17 -5.85
C GLY A 205 -10.96 5.95 -6.41
N GLN A 206 -10.53 4.71 -6.62
CA GLN A 206 -9.24 4.41 -7.23
C GLN A 206 -9.24 4.77 -8.72
N LEU A 207 -8.08 5.27 -9.19
CA LEU A 207 -7.87 5.64 -10.58
C LEU A 207 -7.47 4.41 -11.40
N SER A 208 -7.91 4.37 -12.66
CA SER A 208 -7.44 3.41 -13.66
C SER A 208 -6.29 4.01 -14.46
N MET A 209 -5.40 3.15 -14.96
CA MET A 209 -4.34 3.48 -15.93
C MET A 209 -4.86 3.58 -17.37
N SER A 210 -6.11 3.21 -17.63
CA SER A 210 -6.77 3.32 -18.95
C SER A 210 -7.43 4.67 -19.16
#